data_5d19524bd4e9296b9a609dfdf2c0c516
#
_entry.id   5d19524bd4e9296b9a609dfdf2c0c516
#
_cell.length_a   1.000
_cell.length_b   1.000
_cell.length_c   1.000
_cell.angle_alpha   90.00
_cell.angle_beta   90.00
_cell.angle_gamma   90.00
#
_symmetry.space_group_name_H-M   'P 1'
#
loop_
_entity.id
_entity.type
_entity.pdbx_description
1 polymer ?
#
loop_
_entity_poly.entity_id
_entity_poly.type
_entity_poly.pdbx_seq_one_letter_code
_entity_poly.pdbx_strand_id
1 'polypeptide(L)'
;MIPILYESTETDFNTNGLGRLRDCLRCEVTEERNSIYEVEFDYPINGQNFDLITLGRIILVEHDETGDTQPFDIYSYSKPINGVITFRGRHISYRLNEMTVSGTDINSLSAAFTAFAGSSPACPFTFTTDKTESNYIAAFDGTPRTIRQILGGVEGSILDSYGGEYVWDKFTVKLLSSRGSQKDYTIRYGENLIDFKEDLDYSGTYSAVIPYWTQDAIVVKGSMVSSGYAGFGGRTVCLPLDLTDKFETQPSAAQLQSAAAAYMASNTPYNPGRNITINFVKVQDSVTDRILSELNRFGLCDSIRVILPKYGINASYKIVKVVWDVLLERYIEMELGNLSTSLSEALGISDGGNGSSKLAKKETVSGTTNVNGNILLGSLRPSAHEIVSLSCSSNVVCTLISYADRWYAQLRNDSSTYSPYANQPVSLTVIWRYVSTQ
;
A
#
# COMPACT_ATOMS: atom_id res chain seq x y z
N MET A 1 3.50 6.44 -28.54
CA MET A 1 4.65 5.54 -28.83
C MET A 1 4.20 4.14 -29.23
N ILE A 2 4.98 3.39 -30.07
CA ILE A 2 4.72 1.94 -30.30
C ILE A 2 5.49 1.15 -29.24
N PRO A 3 4.85 0.28 -28.43
CA PRO A 3 5.53 -0.53 -27.41
C PRO A 3 6.64 -1.43 -28.01
N ILE A 4 7.72 -1.62 -27.26
CA ILE A 4 8.88 -2.44 -27.68
C ILE A 4 9.04 -3.61 -26.71
N LEU A 5 9.23 -4.80 -27.24
CA LEU A 5 9.41 -6.03 -26.46
C LEU A 5 10.90 -6.32 -26.27
N TYR A 6 11.29 -6.73 -25.05
CA TYR A 6 12.66 -7.11 -24.69
C TYR A 6 12.70 -8.47 -24.00
N GLU A 7 13.89 -9.08 -23.94
CA GLU A 7 14.13 -10.26 -23.12
C GLU A 7 14.03 -9.95 -21.62
N SER A 8 13.72 -10.97 -20.82
CA SER A 8 13.54 -10.83 -19.36
C SER A 8 14.78 -10.33 -18.61
N THR A 9 15.96 -10.53 -19.17
CA THR A 9 17.26 -10.16 -18.58
C THR A 9 17.81 -8.86 -19.11
N GLU A 10 17.07 -8.16 -19.97
CA GLU A 10 17.54 -6.90 -20.56
C GLU A 10 17.68 -5.80 -19.50
N THR A 11 18.74 -5.03 -19.64
CA THR A 11 19.05 -3.88 -18.78
C THR A 11 19.33 -2.61 -19.58
N ASP A 12 19.60 -2.72 -20.89
CA ASP A 12 19.80 -1.59 -21.81
C ASP A 12 18.62 -1.42 -22.75
N PHE A 13 17.76 -0.45 -22.46
CA PHE A 13 16.55 -0.18 -23.24
C PHE A 13 16.77 0.82 -24.40
N ASN A 14 18.00 1.11 -24.78
CA ASN A 14 18.34 1.95 -25.94
C ASN A 14 18.43 1.17 -27.25
N THR A 15 18.16 -0.12 -27.23
CA THR A 15 18.18 -1.02 -28.39
C THR A 15 16.79 -1.16 -29.02
N ASN A 16 16.70 -1.85 -30.17
CA ASN A 16 15.41 -2.18 -30.78
C ASN A 16 14.70 -3.38 -30.15
N GLY A 17 15.29 -4.00 -29.12
CA GLY A 17 14.75 -5.18 -28.45
C GLY A 17 14.46 -6.34 -29.39
N LEU A 18 13.46 -7.15 -29.04
CA LEU A 18 12.96 -8.28 -29.85
C LEU A 18 12.07 -7.82 -30.99
N GLY A 19 11.43 -6.65 -30.86
CA GLY A 19 10.57 -6.07 -31.86
C GLY A 19 9.53 -5.10 -31.33
N ARG A 20 8.96 -4.34 -32.23
CA ARG A 20 7.89 -3.40 -31.94
C ARG A 20 6.52 -4.06 -32.05
N LEU A 21 5.62 -3.79 -31.12
CA LEU A 21 4.26 -4.31 -31.08
C LEU A 21 3.32 -3.38 -31.83
N ARG A 22 3.39 -3.39 -33.17
CA ARG A 22 2.71 -2.42 -34.05
C ARG A 22 1.19 -2.60 -34.09
N ASP A 23 0.71 -3.81 -33.81
CA ASP A 23 -0.72 -4.14 -33.85
C ASP A 23 -1.37 -4.03 -32.45
N CYS A 24 -0.71 -3.35 -31.52
CA CYS A 24 -1.25 -3.07 -30.20
C CYS A 24 -2.52 -2.20 -30.33
N LEU A 25 -3.63 -2.68 -29.77
CA LEU A 25 -4.95 -2.04 -29.91
C LEU A 25 -5.24 -1.05 -28.78
N ARG A 26 -4.70 -1.32 -27.57
CA ARG A 26 -4.79 -0.51 -26.38
C ARG A 26 -3.51 -0.71 -25.57
N CYS A 27 -2.98 0.32 -24.98
CA CYS A 27 -1.85 0.24 -24.06
C CYS A 27 -1.94 1.37 -23.05
N GLU A 28 -2.19 1.04 -21.80
CA GLU A 28 -2.46 1.98 -20.72
C GLU A 28 -1.50 1.74 -19.57
N VAL A 29 -0.84 2.79 -19.12
CA VAL A 29 0.04 2.77 -17.93
C VAL A 29 -0.67 3.45 -16.78
N THR A 30 -0.80 2.75 -15.66
CA THR A 30 -1.30 3.29 -14.41
C THR A 30 -0.14 3.49 -13.45
N GLU A 31 0.06 4.71 -12.97
CA GLU A 31 1.00 5.01 -11.88
C GLU A 31 0.27 5.72 -10.74
N GLU A 32 0.43 5.18 -9.53
CA GLU A 32 -0.10 5.75 -8.29
C GLU A 32 1.04 6.11 -7.35
N ARG A 33 0.89 7.22 -6.66
CA ARG A 33 1.86 7.70 -5.68
C ARG A 33 2.12 6.67 -4.59
N ASN A 34 3.37 6.21 -4.50
CA ASN A 34 3.82 5.19 -3.52
C ASN A 34 3.05 3.85 -3.60
N SER A 35 2.44 3.51 -4.71
CA SER A 35 1.54 2.37 -4.83
C SER A 35 1.75 1.62 -6.14
N ILE A 36 0.71 1.53 -6.98
CA ILE A 36 0.68 0.77 -8.23
C ILE A 36 1.54 1.44 -9.30
N TYR A 37 2.24 0.61 -10.08
CA TYR A 37 2.88 1.02 -11.31
C TYR A 37 2.85 -0.15 -12.29
N GLU A 38 1.83 -0.17 -13.15
CA GLU A 38 1.50 -1.30 -14.00
C GLU A 38 1.12 -0.84 -15.42
N VAL A 39 1.21 -1.74 -16.39
CA VAL A 39 0.73 -1.55 -17.75
C VAL A 39 -0.28 -2.63 -18.09
N GLU A 40 -1.36 -2.25 -18.78
CA GLU A 40 -2.29 -3.18 -19.39
C GLU A 40 -2.35 -2.90 -20.90
N PHE A 41 -2.24 -3.95 -21.74
CA PHE A 41 -2.30 -3.78 -23.17
C PHE A 41 -3.04 -4.93 -23.87
N ASP A 42 -3.72 -4.60 -24.96
CA ASP A 42 -4.48 -5.54 -25.76
C ASP A 42 -3.79 -5.80 -27.09
N TYR A 43 -3.60 -7.09 -27.42
CA TYR A 43 -2.91 -7.50 -28.62
C TYR A 43 -3.65 -8.63 -29.35
N PRO A 44 -3.85 -8.55 -30.69
CA PRO A 44 -4.52 -9.61 -31.45
C PRO A 44 -3.61 -10.82 -31.67
N ILE A 45 -4.19 -12.01 -31.64
CA ILE A 45 -3.44 -13.30 -31.79
C ILE A 45 -2.79 -13.46 -33.17
N ASN A 46 -3.26 -12.74 -34.17
CA ASN A 46 -2.69 -12.72 -35.54
C ASN A 46 -1.79 -11.51 -35.78
N GLY A 47 -1.52 -10.70 -34.73
CA GLY A 47 -0.66 -9.53 -34.80
C GLY A 47 0.81 -9.89 -35.03
N GLN A 48 1.55 -8.96 -35.63
CA GLN A 48 2.99 -9.15 -35.86
C GLN A 48 3.72 -9.28 -34.49
N ASN A 49 4.63 -10.26 -34.38
CA ASN A 49 5.40 -10.56 -33.16
C ASN A 49 4.55 -11.08 -31.98
N PHE A 50 3.28 -11.48 -32.19
CA PHE A 50 2.45 -12.05 -31.14
C PHE A 50 3.14 -13.23 -30.42
N ASP A 51 3.74 -14.15 -31.15
CA ASP A 51 4.41 -15.34 -30.60
C ASP A 51 5.63 -14.99 -29.72
N LEU A 52 6.12 -13.76 -29.84
CA LEU A 52 7.20 -13.26 -28.98
C LEU A 52 6.67 -12.73 -27.63
N ILE A 53 5.37 -12.47 -27.46
CA ILE A 53 4.82 -11.97 -26.21
C ILE A 53 4.62 -13.13 -25.24
N THR A 54 5.55 -13.29 -24.31
CA THR A 54 5.52 -14.34 -23.27
C THR A 54 5.66 -13.78 -21.87
N LEU A 55 5.18 -14.54 -20.88
CA LEU A 55 5.37 -14.16 -19.47
C LEU A 55 6.86 -14.05 -19.12
N GLY A 56 7.20 -13.07 -18.31
CA GLY A 56 8.56 -12.75 -17.90
C GLY A 56 9.31 -11.84 -18.87
N ARG A 57 8.86 -11.66 -20.13
CA ARG A 57 9.44 -10.66 -21.03
C ARG A 57 9.07 -9.25 -20.62
N ILE A 58 9.88 -8.30 -21.06
CA ILE A 58 9.74 -6.89 -20.73
C ILE A 58 9.08 -6.16 -21.89
N ILE A 59 8.05 -5.38 -21.59
CA ILE A 59 7.50 -4.38 -22.51
C ILE A 59 7.96 -2.98 -22.08
N LEU A 60 8.54 -2.22 -23.01
CA LEU A 60 8.98 -0.84 -22.81
C LEU A 60 7.97 0.11 -23.43
N VAL A 61 7.46 1.04 -22.63
CA VAL A 61 6.45 2.02 -23.05
C VAL A 61 6.75 3.39 -22.44
N GLU A 62 6.25 4.45 -23.11
CA GLU A 62 6.16 5.78 -22.49
C GLU A 62 5.11 5.76 -21.38
N HIS A 63 5.36 6.53 -20.31
CA HIS A 63 4.48 6.52 -19.14
C HIS A 63 3.87 7.90 -18.82
N ASP A 64 4.33 8.94 -19.50
CA ASP A 64 3.84 10.30 -19.30
C ASP A 64 4.16 11.22 -20.51
N GLU A 65 3.85 12.50 -20.37
CA GLU A 65 4.06 13.53 -21.40
C GLU A 65 5.55 13.88 -21.66
N THR A 66 6.48 13.40 -20.87
CA THR A 66 7.91 13.70 -21.05
C THR A 66 8.51 12.93 -22.22
N GLY A 67 7.87 11.82 -22.61
CA GLY A 67 8.38 10.86 -23.57
C GLY A 67 9.40 9.89 -22.95
N ASP A 68 9.59 9.92 -21.65
CA ASP A 68 10.40 8.94 -20.95
C ASP A 68 9.77 7.56 -20.99
N THR A 69 10.60 6.54 -21.18
CA THR A 69 10.15 5.16 -21.30
C THR A 69 10.46 4.38 -20.04
N GLN A 70 9.52 3.51 -19.65
CA GLN A 70 9.66 2.63 -18.50
C GLN A 70 9.44 1.17 -18.90
N PRO A 71 10.21 0.23 -18.33
CA PRO A 71 10.12 -1.19 -18.60
C PRO A 71 9.16 -1.88 -17.60
N PHE A 72 8.34 -2.80 -18.14
CA PHE A 72 7.39 -3.58 -17.35
C PHE A 72 7.54 -5.07 -17.64
N ASP A 73 7.63 -5.88 -16.59
CA ASP A 73 7.62 -7.35 -16.67
C ASP A 73 6.21 -7.86 -16.95
N ILE A 74 6.00 -8.58 -18.04
CA ILE A 74 4.71 -9.20 -18.36
C ILE A 74 4.49 -10.37 -17.41
N TYR A 75 3.49 -10.27 -16.52
CA TYR A 75 3.25 -11.28 -15.49
C TYR A 75 1.96 -12.07 -15.66
N SER A 76 0.99 -11.55 -16.41
CA SER A 76 -0.26 -12.26 -16.65
C SER A 76 -0.90 -11.88 -17.98
N TYR A 77 -1.79 -12.74 -18.46
CA TYR A 77 -2.66 -12.44 -19.59
C TYR A 77 -4.01 -13.15 -19.47
N SER A 78 -5.02 -12.61 -20.14
CA SER A 78 -6.32 -13.26 -20.32
C SER A 78 -6.64 -13.47 -21.80
N LYS A 79 -7.13 -14.67 -22.16
CA LYS A 79 -7.43 -15.07 -23.54
C LYS A 79 -8.94 -15.20 -23.74
N PRO A 80 -9.65 -14.14 -24.10
CA PRO A 80 -11.06 -14.24 -24.46
C PRO A 80 -11.22 -14.85 -25.86
N ILE A 81 -12.43 -15.32 -26.16
CA ILE A 81 -12.74 -15.99 -27.44
C ILE A 81 -12.66 -15.06 -28.67
N ASN A 82 -12.67 -13.74 -28.46
CA ASN A 82 -12.65 -12.74 -29.53
C ASN A 82 -11.31 -12.60 -30.28
N GLY A 83 -10.27 -13.35 -29.86
CA GLY A 83 -8.95 -13.31 -30.48
C GLY A 83 -8.09 -12.11 -30.14
N VAL A 84 -8.50 -11.28 -29.19
CA VAL A 84 -7.68 -10.18 -28.61
C VAL A 84 -7.28 -10.60 -27.19
N ILE A 85 -5.99 -10.59 -26.90
CA ILE A 85 -5.46 -10.99 -25.60
C ILE A 85 -5.08 -9.74 -24.82
N THR A 86 -5.57 -9.65 -23.59
CA THR A 86 -5.17 -8.61 -22.65
C THR A 86 -3.99 -9.12 -21.82
N PHE A 87 -2.86 -8.43 -21.93
CA PHE A 87 -1.65 -8.67 -21.15
C PHE A 87 -1.52 -7.62 -20.05
N ARG A 88 -0.91 -8.03 -18.92
CA ARG A 88 -0.60 -7.14 -17.78
C ARG A 88 0.87 -7.24 -17.46
N GLY A 89 1.48 -6.07 -17.28
CA GLY A 89 2.88 -5.94 -16.87
C GLY A 89 3.02 -5.09 -15.62
N ARG A 90 3.98 -5.45 -14.77
CA ARG A 90 4.40 -4.69 -13.59
C ARG A 90 5.72 -4.01 -13.87
N HIS A 91 5.86 -2.75 -13.45
CA HIS A 91 7.14 -2.04 -13.55
C HIS A 91 8.27 -2.87 -12.94
N ILE A 92 9.47 -2.87 -13.55
CA ILE A 92 10.57 -3.71 -13.08
C ILE A 92 10.94 -3.50 -11.62
N SER A 93 10.58 -2.37 -11.00
CA SER A 93 10.76 -2.15 -9.55
C SER A 93 10.05 -3.20 -8.69
N TYR A 94 9.06 -3.94 -9.22
CA TYR A 94 8.42 -5.04 -8.49
C TYR A 94 9.37 -6.23 -8.29
N ARG A 95 10.46 -6.34 -9.06
CA ARG A 95 11.53 -7.31 -8.82
C ARG A 95 12.18 -7.15 -7.44
N LEU A 96 12.05 -5.98 -6.80
CA LEU A 96 12.47 -5.78 -5.41
C LEU A 96 11.70 -6.65 -4.39
N ASN A 97 10.58 -7.27 -4.80
CA ASN A 97 9.90 -8.32 -4.02
C ASN A 97 10.62 -9.68 -4.07
N GLU A 98 11.54 -9.87 -4.99
CA GLU A 98 12.28 -11.11 -5.20
C GLU A 98 13.65 -11.07 -4.51
N MET A 99 14.03 -9.93 -3.94
CA MET A 99 15.33 -9.68 -3.32
C MET A 99 15.16 -9.52 -1.84
N THR A 100 15.75 -10.45 -1.06
CA THR A 100 15.62 -10.51 0.39
C THR A 100 16.86 -9.96 1.07
N VAL A 101 16.66 -9.18 2.09
CA VAL A 101 17.69 -8.62 2.96
C VAL A 101 17.29 -8.80 4.41
N SER A 102 18.29 -8.87 5.29
CA SER A 102 18.11 -8.83 6.74
C SER A 102 19.17 -7.90 7.35
N GLY A 103 18.85 -7.35 8.49
CA GLY A 103 19.74 -6.45 9.23
C GLY A 103 19.09 -6.02 10.53
N THR A 104 19.90 -5.47 11.43
CA THR A 104 19.43 -4.90 12.70
C THR A 104 20.04 -3.51 12.87
N ASP A 105 19.38 -2.68 13.67
CA ASP A 105 19.91 -1.37 14.09
C ASP A 105 20.22 -0.40 12.94
N ILE A 106 19.44 -0.47 11.88
CA ILE A 106 19.55 0.46 10.76
C ILE A 106 18.84 1.78 11.11
N ASN A 107 19.61 2.85 11.19
CA ASN A 107 19.16 4.16 11.65
C ASN A 107 19.38 5.30 10.63
N SER A 108 19.65 4.95 9.38
CA SER A 108 19.78 5.93 8.30
C SER A 108 19.47 5.33 6.94
N LEU A 109 19.01 6.15 5.99
CA LEU A 109 18.76 5.73 4.62
C LEU A 109 20.03 5.22 3.93
N SER A 110 21.18 5.83 4.21
CA SER A 110 22.46 5.38 3.65
C SER A 110 22.83 3.98 4.11
N ALA A 111 22.61 3.66 5.39
CA ALA A 111 22.82 2.31 5.93
C ALA A 111 21.83 1.29 5.32
N ALA A 112 20.55 1.68 5.16
CA ALA A 112 19.55 0.84 4.52
C ALA A 112 19.88 0.55 3.06
N PHE A 113 20.29 1.54 2.28
CA PHE A 113 20.69 1.37 0.89
C PHE A 113 21.94 0.51 0.74
N THR A 114 22.88 0.62 1.69
CA THR A 114 24.03 -0.28 1.76
C THR A 114 23.61 -1.72 2.06
N ALA A 115 22.66 -1.91 2.97
CA ALA A 115 22.10 -3.24 3.25
C ALA A 115 21.40 -3.85 2.03
N PHE A 116 20.71 -3.06 1.21
CA PHE A 116 20.08 -3.52 -0.03
C PHE A 116 21.09 -4.06 -1.06
N ALA A 117 22.28 -3.48 -1.13
CA ALA A 117 23.34 -3.99 -1.98
C ALA A 117 23.82 -5.41 -1.56
N GLY A 118 23.62 -5.78 -0.30
CA GLY A 118 23.91 -7.11 0.24
C GLY A 118 22.76 -8.12 0.13
N SER A 119 21.71 -7.82 -0.60
CA SER A 119 20.54 -8.70 -0.76
C SER A 119 20.83 -10.01 -1.49
N SER A 120 19.94 -10.98 -1.35
CA SER A 120 19.97 -12.25 -2.08
C SER A 120 18.61 -12.48 -2.79
N PRO A 121 18.61 -12.58 -4.13
CA PRO A 121 19.74 -12.32 -5.05
C PRO A 121 20.25 -10.87 -5.01
N ALA A 122 21.42 -10.63 -5.61
CA ALA A 122 22.04 -9.31 -5.64
C ALA A 122 21.12 -8.27 -6.32
N CYS A 123 20.99 -7.11 -5.67
CA CYS A 123 20.12 -6.04 -6.13
C CYS A 123 20.80 -5.22 -7.26
N PRO A 124 20.21 -5.15 -8.46
CA PRO A 124 20.73 -4.34 -9.55
C PRO A 124 20.28 -2.87 -9.45
N PHE A 125 19.46 -2.51 -8.47
CA PHE A 125 18.89 -1.18 -8.33
C PHE A 125 19.82 -0.22 -7.61
N THR A 126 19.80 1.02 -8.06
CA THR A 126 20.47 2.15 -7.39
C THR A 126 19.44 2.93 -6.58
N PHE A 127 19.77 3.28 -5.34
CA PHE A 127 18.90 4.02 -4.43
C PHE A 127 19.48 5.39 -4.14
N THR A 128 18.64 6.42 -4.22
CA THR A 128 19.03 7.81 -3.92
C THR A 128 17.93 8.52 -3.13
N THR A 129 18.28 9.61 -2.43
CA THR A 129 17.33 10.41 -1.66
C THR A 129 17.83 11.85 -1.52
N ASP A 130 16.90 12.78 -1.36
CA ASP A 130 17.16 14.17 -0.95
C ASP A 130 17.02 14.39 0.56
N LYS A 131 16.66 13.31 1.31
CA LYS A 131 16.49 13.36 2.77
C LYS A 131 17.82 13.26 3.47
N THR A 132 17.99 14.07 4.52
CA THR A 132 19.24 14.19 5.29
C THR A 132 19.09 13.78 6.76
N GLU A 133 17.85 13.63 7.23
CA GLU A 133 17.55 13.16 8.58
C GLU A 133 17.98 11.69 8.78
N SER A 134 18.22 11.32 10.04
CA SER A 134 18.52 9.95 10.45
C SER A 134 17.42 9.46 11.37
N ASN A 135 16.64 8.49 10.92
CA ASN A 135 15.57 7.87 11.67
C ASN A 135 15.81 6.35 11.73
N TYR A 136 15.43 5.75 12.84
CA TYR A 136 15.44 4.30 12.99
C TYR A 136 14.39 3.67 12.06
N ILE A 137 14.77 2.57 11.40
CA ILE A 137 13.90 1.83 10.49
C ILE A 137 13.56 0.50 11.15
N ALA A 138 12.42 0.43 11.80
CA ALA A 138 12.00 -0.72 12.61
C ALA A 138 11.82 -2.02 11.79
N ALA A 139 11.58 -1.90 10.49
CA ALA A 139 11.51 -3.06 9.59
C ALA A 139 12.83 -3.86 9.49
N PHE A 140 13.94 -3.31 9.96
CA PHE A 140 15.20 -4.03 10.12
C PHE A 140 15.36 -4.61 11.52
N ASP A 141 14.50 -5.55 11.87
CA ASP A 141 14.48 -6.26 13.17
C ASP A 141 15.23 -7.61 13.18
N GLY A 142 16.04 -7.86 12.15
CA GLY A 142 16.74 -9.13 11.95
C GLY A 142 15.93 -10.17 11.16
N THR A 143 14.62 -9.97 11.00
CA THR A 143 13.79 -10.86 10.17
C THR A 143 14.09 -10.62 8.69
N PRO A 144 14.35 -11.67 7.88
CA PRO A 144 14.48 -11.51 6.44
C PRO A 144 13.20 -10.95 5.82
N ARG A 145 13.33 -9.86 5.08
CA ARG A 145 12.25 -9.23 4.33
C ARG A 145 12.68 -8.89 2.92
N THR A 146 11.73 -8.74 2.02
CA THR A 146 12.04 -8.23 0.67
C THR A 146 12.37 -6.74 0.73
N ILE A 147 13.22 -6.28 -0.19
CA ILE A 147 13.56 -4.85 -0.25
C ILE A 147 12.29 -4.00 -0.39
N ARG A 148 11.31 -4.45 -1.21
CA ARG A 148 10.07 -3.72 -1.41
C ARG A 148 9.25 -3.59 -0.12
N GLN A 149 9.20 -4.63 0.73
CA GLN A 149 8.58 -4.57 2.05
C GLN A 149 9.22 -3.52 2.94
N ILE A 150 10.56 -3.48 2.97
CA ILE A 150 11.27 -2.48 3.76
C ILE A 150 11.07 -1.07 3.23
N LEU A 151 10.94 -0.89 1.91
CA LEU A 151 10.66 0.43 1.33
C LEU A 151 9.30 0.99 1.76
N GLY A 152 8.25 0.15 1.89
CA GLY A 152 6.91 0.66 2.26
C GLY A 152 5.83 -0.41 2.38
N GLY A 153 6.19 -1.69 2.51
CA GLY A 153 5.22 -2.80 2.53
C GLY A 153 4.92 -3.39 3.90
N VAL A 154 5.58 -2.93 4.97
CA VAL A 154 5.41 -3.42 6.34
C VAL A 154 5.47 -2.27 7.33
N GLU A 155 4.94 -2.47 8.52
CA GLU A 155 5.03 -1.52 9.62
C GLU A 155 6.51 -1.26 9.99
N GLY A 156 6.84 -0.01 10.26
CA GLY A 156 8.20 0.44 10.51
C GLY A 156 9.09 0.52 9.27
N SER A 157 8.49 0.50 8.09
CA SER A 157 9.16 0.68 6.79
C SER A 157 9.85 2.03 6.65
N ILE A 158 10.60 2.19 5.57
CA ILE A 158 11.22 3.48 5.24
C ILE A 158 10.16 4.58 5.04
N LEU A 159 9.03 4.29 4.39
CA LEU A 159 7.95 5.27 4.25
C LEU A 159 7.34 5.67 5.60
N ASP A 160 7.18 4.73 6.53
CA ASP A 160 6.64 5.05 7.86
C ASP A 160 7.60 5.91 8.68
N SER A 161 8.91 5.62 8.56
CA SER A 161 9.94 6.31 9.35
C SER A 161 10.33 7.67 8.80
N TYR A 162 10.29 7.83 7.48
CA TYR A 162 10.77 9.03 6.79
C TYR A 162 9.69 9.78 6.03
N GLY A 163 8.59 9.13 5.67
CA GLY A 163 7.63 9.69 4.72
C GLY A 163 8.25 9.94 3.35
N GLY A 164 7.60 10.75 2.53
CA GLY A 164 8.09 11.14 1.22
C GLY A 164 7.44 10.38 0.07
N GLU A 165 8.02 10.49 -1.11
CA GLU A 165 7.44 9.99 -2.34
C GLU A 165 8.50 9.31 -3.20
N TYR A 166 8.20 8.09 -3.67
CA TYR A 166 9.09 7.34 -4.55
C TYR A 166 8.96 7.80 -6.00
N VAL A 167 10.11 7.82 -6.67
CA VAL A 167 10.23 7.85 -8.13
C VAL A 167 10.87 6.54 -8.56
N TRP A 168 10.19 5.84 -9.45
CA TRP A 168 10.64 4.58 -10.02
C TRP A 168 11.08 4.83 -11.46
N ASP A 169 12.39 4.83 -11.71
CA ASP A 169 12.96 5.10 -13.02
C ASP A 169 13.90 3.96 -13.42
N LYS A 170 13.36 3.03 -14.19
CA LYS A 170 14.09 1.81 -14.59
C LYS A 170 14.70 1.13 -13.34
N PHE A 171 16.03 1.01 -13.30
CA PHE A 171 16.76 0.45 -12.16
C PHE A 171 17.18 1.50 -11.11
N THR A 172 16.59 2.69 -11.15
CA THR A 172 16.85 3.74 -10.14
C THR A 172 15.61 3.97 -9.29
N VAL A 173 15.77 3.93 -7.98
CA VAL A 173 14.74 4.24 -6.99
C VAL A 173 15.16 5.51 -6.26
N LYS A 174 14.31 6.54 -6.31
CA LYS A 174 14.55 7.80 -5.60
C LYS A 174 13.47 7.99 -4.53
N LEU A 175 13.86 8.20 -3.29
CA LEU A 175 12.95 8.66 -2.24
C LEU A 175 13.11 10.16 -2.07
N LEU A 176 12.10 10.92 -2.43
CA LEU A 176 12.09 12.37 -2.36
C LEU A 176 11.22 12.86 -1.19
N SER A 177 11.60 13.97 -0.59
CA SER A 177 10.78 14.65 0.42
C SER A 177 9.44 15.07 -0.15
N SER A 178 9.43 15.52 -1.40
CA SER A 178 8.22 15.77 -2.20
C SER A 178 8.56 15.61 -3.68
N ARG A 179 7.77 14.81 -4.39
CA ARG A 179 7.81 14.69 -5.85
C ARG A 179 6.86 15.72 -6.46
N GLY A 180 7.18 16.20 -7.65
CA GLY A 180 6.35 17.15 -8.39
C GLY A 180 6.48 18.60 -7.91
N SER A 181 5.73 19.48 -8.54
CA SER A 181 5.74 20.92 -8.30
C SER A 181 4.34 21.51 -8.45
N GLN A 182 4.14 22.75 -7.94
CA GLN A 182 2.92 23.49 -8.25
C GLN A 182 2.96 23.93 -9.71
N LYS A 183 1.94 23.55 -10.47
CA LYS A 183 1.80 23.95 -11.88
C LYS A 183 0.82 25.11 -12.01
N ASP A 184 1.12 25.99 -12.95
CA ASP A 184 0.21 27.08 -13.34
C ASP A 184 -0.84 26.58 -14.34
N TYR A 185 -1.57 25.55 -13.93
CA TYR A 185 -2.67 25.00 -14.70
C TYR A 185 -3.93 24.97 -13.85
N THR A 186 -5.04 25.37 -14.43
CA THR A 186 -6.33 25.42 -13.74
C THR A 186 -7.36 24.59 -14.49
N ILE A 187 -7.98 23.65 -13.79
CA ILE A 187 -9.13 22.90 -14.28
C ILE A 187 -10.41 23.65 -13.91
N ARG A 188 -11.26 23.93 -14.90
CA ARG A 188 -12.50 24.67 -14.72
C ARG A 188 -13.68 23.96 -15.37
N TYR A 189 -14.83 24.00 -14.69
CA TYR A 189 -16.10 23.56 -15.26
C TYR A 189 -16.46 24.40 -16.49
N GLY A 190 -16.79 23.72 -17.59
CA GLY A 190 -17.19 24.37 -18.84
C GLY A 190 -16.05 24.86 -19.76
N GLU A 191 -14.77 24.65 -19.34
CA GLU A 191 -13.61 24.98 -20.18
C GLU A 191 -12.87 23.69 -20.61
N ASN A 192 -12.30 22.96 -19.69
CA ASN A 192 -11.45 21.82 -19.98
C ASN A 192 -11.80 20.55 -19.17
N LEU A 193 -12.82 20.61 -18.31
CA LEU A 193 -13.31 19.46 -17.56
C LEU A 193 -14.30 18.65 -18.40
N ILE A 194 -14.06 17.33 -18.55
CA ILE A 194 -14.97 16.39 -19.19
C ILE A 194 -15.88 15.76 -18.14
N ASP A 195 -15.30 15.22 -17.08
CA ASP A 195 -16.01 14.51 -16.04
C ASP A 195 -15.39 14.79 -14.67
N PHE A 196 -16.21 14.67 -13.63
CA PHE A 196 -15.81 14.95 -12.26
C PHE A 196 -16.56 14.02 -11.31
N LYS A 197 -15.82 13.36 -10.44
CA LYS A 197 -16.34 12.57 -9.32
C LYS A 197 -15.59 12.96 -8.05
N GLU A 198 -16.32 13.23 -6.99
CA GLU A 198 -15.76 13.44 -5.66
C GLU A 198 -16.23 12.33 -4.73
N ASP A 199 -15.30 11.61 -4.14
CA ASP A 199 -15.54 10.64 -3.09
C ASP A 199 -15.04 11.21 -1.77
N LEU A 200 -15.95 11.34 -0.80
CA LEU A 200 -15.64 11.76 0.57
C LEU A 200 -15.84 10.58 1.50
N ASP A 201 -14.81 10.15 2.17
CA ASP A 201 -14.86 9.07 3.15
C ASP A 201 -14.54 9.58 4.56
N TYR A 202 -15.52 9.42 5.45
CA TYR A 202 -15.40 9.73 6.88
C TYR A 202 -15.21 8.49 7.75
N SER A 203 -15.20 7.28 7.18
CA SER A 203 -15.20 6.03 7.94
C SER A 203 -13.99 5.87 8.86
N GLY A 204 -12.83 6.36 8.45
CA GLY A 204 -11.60 6.34 9.23
C GLY A 204 -11.31 7.62 10.02
N THR A 205 -12.23 8.61 10.02
CA THR A 205 -11.96 9.91 10.65
C THR A 205 -12.40 9.97 12.10
N TYR A 206 -11.64 10.70 12.94
CA TYR A 206 -11.97 10.93 14.33
C TYR A 206 -11.50 12.33 14.79
N SER A 207 -12.23 12.94 15.73
CA SER A 207 -11.97 14.30 16.19
C SER A 207 -11.25 14.37 17.54
N ALA A 208 -11.08 13.24 18.21
CA ALA A 208 -10.41 13.16 19.50
C ALA A 208 -9.71 11.82 19.68
N VAL A 209 -8.73 11.79 20.58
CA VAL A 209 -8.04 10.57 20.99
C VAL A 209 -7.88 10.51 22.51
N ILE A 210 -7.84 9.29 23.07
CA ILE A 210 -7.39 9.02 24.42
C ILE A 210 -6.03 8.32 24.31
N PRO A 211 -4.92 9.00 24.62
CA PRO A 211 -3.61 8.38 24.56
C PRO A 211 -3.42 7.41 25.72
N TYR A 212 -2.75 6.29 25.45
CA TYR A 212 -2.34 5.34 26.45
C TYR A 212 -0.96 4.74 26.11
N TRP A 213 -0.34 4.22 27.14
CA TRP A 213 0.89 3.45 27.09
C TRP A 213 0.72 2.20 27.95
N THR A 214 1.29 1.07 27.53
CA THR A 214 1.17 -0.19 28.27
C THR A 214 2.49 -0.97 28.24
N GLN A 215 2.89 -1.49 29.37
CA GLN A 215 4.01 -2.41 29.51
C GLN A 215 3.82 -3.29 30.77
N ASP A 216 4.09 -4.58 30.69
CA ASP A 216 4.06 -5.53 31.84
C ASP A 216 2.77 -5.41 32.70
N ALA A 217 1.61 -5.35 32.04
CA ALA A 217 0.29 -5.15 32.67
C ALA A 217 0.06 -3.79 33.34
N ILE A 218 0.99 -2.84 33.23
CA ILE A 218 0.80 -1.46 33.65
C ILE A 218 0.21 -0.67 32.48
N VAL A 219 -0.89 0.04 32.73
CA VAL A 219 -1.51 0.92 31.74
C VAL A 219 -1.53 2.34 32.27
N VAL A 220 -0.88 3.26 31.58
CA VAL A 220 -0.97 4.70 31.85
C VAL A 220 -1.87 5.34 30.79
N LYS A 221 -2.87 6.11 31.20
CA LYS A 221 -3.78 6.84 30.29
C LYS A 221 -3.65 8.34 30.47
N GLY A 222 -3.65 9.06 29.36
CA GLY A 222 -3.85 10.51 29.34
C GLY A 222 -5.33 10.89 29.29
N SER A 223 -5.60 12.18 29.43
CA SER A 223 -6.93 12.74 29.18
C SER A 223 -7.21 12.81 27.69
N MET A 224 -8.50 12.88 27.32
CA MET A 224 -8.92 13.08 25.94
C MET A 224 -8.30 14.35 25.34
N VAL A 225 -7.71 14.21 24.16
CA VAL A 225 -7.20 15.31 23.33
C VAL A 225 -8.12 15.47 22.13
N SER A 226 -8.76 16.63 22.01
CA SER A 226 -9.70 16.93 20.93
C SER A 226 -9.13 17.98 19.99
N SER A 227 -9.39 17.81 18.68
CA SER A 227 -9.08 18.82 17.66
C SER A 227 -10.05 20.01 17.65
N GLY A 228 -11.20 19.90 18.34
CA GLY A 228 -12.28 20.87 18.25
C GLY A 228 -13.10 20.80 16.94
N TYR A 229 -12.82 19.81 16.08
CA TYR A 229 -13.54 19.64 14.81
C TYR A 229 -15.01 19.23 15.02
N ALA A 230 -15.93 20.04 14.50
CA ALA A 230 -17.37 19.86 14.66
C ALA A 230 -18.06 19.17 13.48
N GLY A 231 -17.31 18.71 12.49
CA GLY A 231 -17.83 18.20 11.21
C GLY A 231 -18.65 16.90 11.28
N PHE A 232 -18.65 16.20 12.44
CA PHE A 232 -19.45 14.97 12.64
C PHE A 232 -20.86 15.25 13.18
N GLY A 233 -21.50 16.34 12.74
CA GLY A 233 -22.81 16.76 13.25
C GLY A 233 -22.77 17.16 14.73
N GLY A 234 -21.66 17.72 15.18
CA GLY A 234 -21.44 18.12 16.56
C GLY A 234 -21.04 16.98 17.51
N ARG A 235 -20.89 15.76 17.02
CA ARG A 235 -20.43 14.61 17.83
C ARG A 235 -18.91 14.59 17.90
N THR A 236 -18.37 14.24 19.07
CA THR A 236 -16.97 13.88 19.22
C THR A 236 -16.78 12.42 18.91
N VAL A 237 -15.99 12.11 17.89
CA VAL A 237 -15.54 10.76 17.58
C VAL A 237 -14.18 10.58 18.22
N CYS A 238 -14.07 9.71 19.22
CA CYS A 238 -12.87 9.53 20.02
C CYS A 238 -12.38 8.10 19.93
N LEU A 239 -11.10 7.92 19.56
CA LEU A 239 -10.43 6.62 19.48
C LEU A 239 -9.28 6.51 20.50
N PRO A 240 -8.94 5.29 20.95
CA PRO A 240 -7.72 5.07 21.72
C PRO A 240 -6.49 5.26 20.81
N LEU A 241 -5.47 5.95 21.33
CA LEU A 241 -4.19 6.15 20.67
C LEU A 241 -3.11 5.44 21.46
N ASP A 242 -2.57 4.37 20.92
CA ASP A 242 -1.44 3.67 21.50
C ASP A 242 -0.16 4.46 21.25
N LEU A 243 0.57 4.76 22.31
CA LEU A 243 1.85 5.45 22.28
C LEU A 243 2.95 4.63 22.96
N THR A 244 2.74 3.32 23.12
CA THR A 244 3.67 2.43 23.81
C THR A 244 5.05 2.51 23.17
N ASP A 245 5.14 2.46 21.86
CA ASP A 245 6.42 2.49 21.14
C ASP A 245 7.12 3.86 21.14
N LYS A 246 6.44 4.91 21.60
CA LYS A 246 7.04 6.25 21.70
C LYS A 246 7.81 6.49 23.00
N PHE A 247 7.67 5.62 23.97
CA PHE A 247 8.27 5.81 25.30
C PHE A 247 8.90 4.49 25.78
N GLU A 248 10.21 4.44 25.84
CA GLU A 248 10.97 3.29 26.35
C GLU A 248 10.71 3.02 27.85
N THR A 249 10.32 4.03 28.59
CA THR A 249 9.99 3.97 30.00
C THR A 249 8.62 4.54 30.28
N GLN A 250 8.02 4.17 31.41
CA GLN A 250 6.68 4.62 31.81
C GLN A 250 6.55 6.14 31.75
N PRO A 251 5.72 6.70 30.83
CA PRO A 251 5.49 8.13 30.73
C PRO A 251 4.49 8.62 31.79
N SER A 252 4.53 9.91 32.10
CA SER A 252 3.45 10.57 32.82
C SER A 252 2.24 10.80 31.91
N ALA A 253 1.06 10.96 32.50
CA ALA A 253 -0.15 11.33 31.75
C ALA A 253 0.00 12.64 30.94
N ALA A 254 0.78 13.59 31.44
CA ALA A 254 1.06 14.85 30.75
C ALA A 254 1.94 14.66 29.50
N GLN A 255 2.93 13.76 29.56
CA GLN A 255 3.76 13.42 28.40
C GLN A 255 2.93 12.72 27.30
N LEU A 256 2.06 11.79 27.69
CA LEU A 256 1.12 11.16 26.75
C LEU A 256 0.19 12.20 26.10
N GLN A 257 -0.32 13.14 26.86
CA GLN A 257 -1.20 14.18 26.38
C GLN A 257 -0.50 15.11 25.36
N SER A 258 0.76 15.48 25.65
CA SER A 258 1.56 16.30 24.74
C SER A 258 1.89 15.57 23.45
N ALA A 259 2.23 14.28 23.52
CA ALA A 259 2.47 13.44 22.35
C ALA A 259 1.21 13.25 21.50
N ALA A 260 0.05 13.07 22.15
CA ALA A 260 -1.23 12.97 21.44
C ALA A 260 -1.64 14.30 20.77
N ALA A 261 -1.38 15.44 21.40
CA ALA A 261 -1.64 16.74 20.79
C ALA A 261 -0.76 16.97 19.55
N ALA A 262 0.52 16.60 19.61
CA ALA A 262 1.42 16.64 18.46
C ALA A 262 0.95 15.70 17.35
N TYR A 263 0.52 14.49 17.69
CA TYR A 263 -0.04 13.52 16.74
C TYR A 263 -1.29 14.08 16.04
N MET A 264 -2.25 14.64 16.78
CA MET A 264 -3.47 15.22 16.22
C MET A 264 -3.19 16.42 15.32
N ALA A 265 -2.17 17.22 15.62
CA ALA A 265 -1.78 18.35 14.81
C ALA A 265 -1.07 17.92 13.50
N SER A 266 -0.22 16.91 13.56
CA SER A 266 0.56 16.46 12.38
C SER A 266 -0.27 15.58 11.44
N ASN A 267 -1.11 14.70 11.96
CA ASN A 267 -1.85 13.72 11.15
C ASN A 267 -3.25 14.21 10.74
N THR A 268 -3.79 15.25 11.38
CA THR A 268 -5.12 15.83 11.11
C THR A 268 -6.21 14.78 10.84
N PRO A 269 -6.38 13.75 11.72
CA PRO A 269 -7.22 12.58 11.46
C PRO A 269 -8.72 12.91 11.38
N TYR A 270 -9.10 14.13 11.65
CA TYR A 270 -10.46 14.66 11.50
C TYR A 270 -10.77 15.15 10.09
N ASN A 271 -9.77 15.29 9.22
CA ASN A 271 -10.00 15.60 7.82
C ASN A 271 -10.42 14.32 7.08
N PRO A 272 -11.59 14.34 6.41
CA PRO A 272 -11.99 13.18 5.60
C PRO A 272 -11.01 12.95 4.47
N GLY A 273 -10.81 11.69 4.11
CA GLY A 273 -10.19 11.35 2.85
C GLY A 273 -11.02 11.94 1.72
N ARG A 274 -10.45 12.82 0.95
CA ARG A 274 -11.09 13.41 -0.23
C ARG A 274 -10.34 12.97 -1.46
N ASN A 275 -10.98 12.13 -2.28
CA ASN A 275 -10.50 11.74 -3.59
C ASN A 275 -11.34 12.44 -4.66
N ILE A 276 -10.67 13.06 -5.60
CA ILE A 276 -11.31 13.71 -6.74
C ILE A 276 -10.78 13.03 -8.00
N THR A 277 -11.66 12.29 -8.67
CA THR A 277 -11.36 11.75 -10.00
C THR A 277 -11.82 12.73 -11.04
N ILE A 278 -10.94 13.09 -11.95
CA ILE A 278 -11.23 14.00 -13.04
C ILE A 278 -10.79 13.42 -14.37
N ASN A 279 -11.65 13.60 -15.38
CA ASN A 279 -11.29 13.47 -16.77
C ASN A 279 -11.35 14.86 -17.40
N PHE A 280 -10.27 15.25 -18.06
CA PHE A 280 -10.21 16.56 -18.71
C PHE A 280 -9.52 16.45 -20.06
N VAL A 281 -9.84 17.41 -20.96
CA VAL A 281 -9.10 17.59 -22.21
C VAL A 281 -7.98 18.58 -21.92
N LYS A 282 -6.75 18.17 -22.15
CA LYS A 282 -5.69 19.14 -22.33
C LYS A 282 -5.96 19.82 -23.65
N VAL A 283 -6.40 21.07 -23.63
CA VAL A 283 -6.58 21.87 -24.83
C VAL A 283 -5.20 22.06 -25.45
N GLN A 284 -4.88 21.19 -26.40
CA GLN A 284 -3.68 21.31 -27.23
C GLN A 284 -4.00 22.34 -28.30
N ASP A 285 -3.64 23.56 -28.01
CA ASP A 285 -3.90 24.66 -28.93
C ASP A 285 -2.80 24.73 -29.97
N SER A 286 -3.17 25.27 -31.09
CA SER A 286 -2.45 25.61 -32.32
C SER A 286 -0.92 25.75 -32.20
N VAL A 287 -0.24 25.65 -33.33
CA VAL A 287 1.23 25.64 -33.54
C VAL A 287 2.01 26.75 -32.78
N THR A 288 1.34 27.81 -32.34
CA THR A 288 1.91 28.91 -31.55
C THR A 288 2.13 28.53 -30.08
N ASP A 289 1.45 27.52 -29.59
CA ASP A 289 1.44 27.15 -28.17
C ASP A 289 2.39 26.02 -27.80
N ARG A 290 3.25 25.61 -28.73
CA ARG A 290 4.22 24.54 -28.49
C ARG A 290 5.18 24.85 -27.31
N ILE A 291 5.56 26.11 -27.16
CA ILE A 291 6.38 26.58 -26.03
C ILE A 291 5.54 26.62 -24.75
N LEU A 292 4.26 27.02 -24.83
CA LEU A 292 3.32 27.03 -23.70
C LEU A 292 2.93 25.60 -23.29
N SER A 293 2.82 24.66 -24.24
CA SER A 293 2.51 23.26 -23.94
C SER A 293 3.67 22.56 -23.22
N GLU A 294 4.93 22.91 -23.50
CA GLU A 294 6.09 22.41 -22.76
C GLU A 294 6.16 22.95 -21.32
N LEU A 295 5.73 24.20 -21.11
CA LEU A 295 5.64 24.81 -19.79
C LEU A 295 4.48 24.26 -18.95
N ASN A 296 3.45 23.72 -19.59
CA ASN A 296 2.25 23.20 -18.94
C ASN A 296 2.25 21.65 -18.80
N ARG A 297 3.39 20.99 -18.92
CA ARG A 297 3.50 19.56 -18.62
C ARG A 297 3.29 19.31 -17.15
N PHE A 298 2.44 18.38 -16.84
CA PHE A 298 2.20 17.93 -15.48
C PHE A 298 2.09 16.40 -15.44
N GLY A 299 2.40 15.83 -14.31
CA GLY A 299 2.41 14.40 -14.10
C GLY A 299 2.11 14.04 -12.66
N LEU A 300 2.34 12.80 -12.32
CA LEU A 300 2.12 12.30 -10.97
C LEU A 300 2.85 13.15 -9.93
N CYS A 301 2.17 13.45 -8.84
CA CYS A 301 2.63 14.28 -7.72
C CYS A 301 2.73 15.79 -8.00
N ASP A 302 2.47 16.28 -9.21
CA ASP A 302 2.30 17.70 -9.43
C ASP A 302 1.00 18.20 -8.78
N SER A 303 0.97 19.47 -8.41
CA SER A 303 -0.21 20.13 -7.85
C SER A 303 -0.82 21.06 -8.88
N ILE A 304 -2.13 20.95 -9.11
CA ILE A 304 -2.90 21.75 -10.04
C ILE A 304 -4.10 22.38 -9.34
N ARG A 305 -4.55 23.53 -9.84
CA ARG A 305 -5.71 24.22 -9.30
C ARG A 305 -7.00 23.71 -9.91
N VAL A 306 -8.01 23.45 -9.09
CA VAL A 306 -9.34 23.03 -9.53
C VAL A 306 -10.37 24.05 -9.07
N ILE A 307 -11.19 24.55 -10.00
CA ILE A 307 -12.24 25.53 -9.73
C ILE A 307 -13.57 24.98 -10.24
N LEU A 308 -14.39 24.48 -9.30
CA LEU A 308 -15.72 23.96 -9.55
C LEU A 308 -16.73 24.66 -8.64
N PRO A 309 -17.26 25.84 -9.02
CA PRO A 309 -18.09 26.67 -8.14
C PRO A 309 -19.37 25.96 -7.67
N LYS A 310 -19.99 25.12 -8.53
CA LYS A 310 -21.19 24.35 -8.18
C LYS A 310 -20.97 23.37 -7.02
N TYR A 311 -19.74 22.91 -6.83
CA TYR A 311 -19.35 21.96 -5.78
C TYR A 311 -18.57 22.63 -4.65
N GLY A 312 -18.45 23.96 -4.67
CA GLY A 312 -17.70 24.72 -3.67
C GLY A 312 -16.19 24.48 -3.70
N ILE A 313 -15.63 23.97 -4.81
CA ILE A 313 -14.23 23.63 -4.96
C ILE A 313 -13.48 24.79 -5.60
N ASN A 314 -12.46 25.30 -4.90
CA ASN A 314 -11.49 26.28 -5.39
C ASN A 314 -10.19 26.10 -4.60
N ALA A 315 -9.41 25.09 -4.95
CA ALA A 315 -8.18 24.73 -4.23
C ALA A 315 -7.17 24.08 -5.18
N SER A 316 -5.90 23.98 -4.73
CA SER A 316 -4.88 23.17 -5.39
C SER A 316 -4.90 21.78 -4.80
N TYR A 317 -4.83 20.78 -5.67
CA TYR A 317 -4.79 19.37 -5.32
C TYR A 317 -3.57 18.72 -5.96
N LYS A 318 -2.98 17.76 -5.26
CA LYS A 318 -1.88 16.95 -5.78
C LYS A 318 -2.44 15.82 -6.63
N ILE A 319 -1.80 15.54 -7.77
CA ILE A 319 -2.11 14.39 -8.61
C ILE A 319 -1.54 13.16 -7.92
N VAL A 320 -2.40 12.19 -7.56
CA VAL A 320 -2.02 10.99 -6.80
C VAL A 320 -2.10 9.71 -7.62
N LYS A 321 -2.80 9.75 -8.74
CA LYS A 321 -2.86 8.67 -9.73
C LYS A 321 -2.98 9.25 -11.12
N VAL A 322 -2.37 8.59 -12.08
CA VAL A 322 -2.49 8.88 -13.51
C VAL A 322 -2.71 7.59 -14.29
N VAL A 323 -3.50 7.67 -15.35
CA VAL A 323 -3.62 6.63 -16.37
C VAL A 323 -3.24 7.25 -17.71
N TRP A 324 -2.16 6.75 -18.30
CA TRP A 324 -1.58 7.24 -19.56
C TRP A 324 -1.89 6.29 -20.71
N ASP A 325 -2.50 6.79 -21.76
CA ASP A 325 -2.68 6.06 -23.02
C ASP A 325 -1.41 6.20 -23.87
N VAL A 326 -0.64 5.13 -23.96
CA VAL A 326 0.65 5.08 -24.67
C VAL A 326 0.49 5.29 -26.17
N LEU A 327 -0.62 4.82 -26.75
CA LEU A 327 -0.85 4.89 -28.20
C LEU A 327 -1.31 6.27 -28.65
N LEU A 328 -2.12 6.92 -27.83
CA LEU A 328 -2.67 8.25 -28.08
C LEU A 328 -1.86 9.38 -27.43
N GLU A 329 -0.82 9.04 -26.66
CA GLU A 329 0.10 9.96 -25.97
C GLU A 329 -0.63 11.02 -25.16
N ARG A 330 -1.59 10.56 -24.32
CA ARG A 330 -2.40 11.44 -23.47
C ARG A 330 -2.83 10.77 -22.18
N TYR A 331 -3.09 11.57 -21.16
CA TYR A 331 -3.77 11.10 -19.97
C TYR A 331 -5.26 10.85 -20.25
N ILE A 332 -5.79 9.72 -19.80
CA ILE A 332 -7.21 9.37 -19.88
C ILE A 332 -7.91 9.52 -18.52
N GLU A 333 -7.17 9.42 -17.43
CA GLU A 333 -7.68 9.58 -16.07
C GLU A 333 -6.63 10.19 -15.16
N MET A 334 -7.05 11.03 -14.22
CA MET A 334 -6.23 11.51 -13.12
C MET A 334 -7.04 11.56 -11.84
N GLU A 335 -6.44 11.12 -10.75
CA GLU A 335 -6.99 11.29 -9.41
C GLU A 335 -6.20 12.34 -8.63
N LEU A 336 -6.94 13.20 -7.93
CA LEU A 336 -6.41 14.30 -7.14
C LEU A 336 -6.73 14.09 -5.67
N GLY A 337 -5.80 14.40 -4.78
CA GLY A 337 -6.03 14.35 -3.34
C GLY A 337 -5.16 13.32 -2.62
N ASN A 338 -5.71 12.69 -1.60
CA ASN A 338 -5.02 11.66 -0.83
C ASN A 338 -5.59 10.28 -1.20
N LEU A 339 -4.77 9.41 -1.77
CA LEU A 339 -5.14 8.00 -1.94
C LEU A 339 -5.19 7.31 -0.58
N SER A 340 -6.16 6.43 -0.41
CA SER A 340 -6.31 5.56 0.75
C SER A 340 -5.49 4.27 0.66
N THR A 341 -5.03 3.91 -0.54
CA THR A 341 -4.25 2.69 -0.78
C THR A 341 -2.81 2.84 -0.31
N SER A 342 -2.38 1.91 0.52
CA SER A 342 -0.98 1.79 0.95
C SER A 342 -0.16 1.00 -0.09
N LEU A 343 1.16 1.16 -0.06
CA LEU A 343 2.06 0.38 -0.93
C LEU A 343 1.91 -1.13 -0.69
N SER A 344 1.61 -1.56 0.54
CA SER A 344 1.37 -2.97 0.90
C SER A 344 0.12 -3.54 0.24
N GLU A 345 -0.98 -2.77 0.19
CA GLU A 345 -2.21 -3.18 -0.49
C GLU A 345 -2.01 -3.33 -1.99
N ALA A 346 -1.31 -2.37 -2.61
CA ALA A 346 -0.99 -2.39 -4.03
C ALA A 346 -0.14 -3.59 -4.45
N LEU A 347 0.72 -4.06 -3.56
CA LEU A 347 1.61 -5.20 -3.83
C LEU A 347 0.92 -6.56 -3.66
N GLY A 348 -0.33 -6.59 -3.18
CA GLY A 348 -0.99 -7.83 -2.78
C GLY A 348 -0.23 -8.55 -1.65
N ILE A 349 0.65 -7.84 -0.97
CA ILE A 349 1.29 -8.29 0.25
C ILE A 349 0.22 -8.13 1.33
N SER A 350 -0.50 -9.20 1.60
CA SER A 350 -1.34 -9.29 2.79
C SER A 350 -0.43 -9.43 4.00
N ASP A 351 0.30 -8.36 4.33
CA ASP A 351 0.86 -8.22 5.64
C ASP A 351 -0.23 -7.73 6.58
N GLY A 352 -0.37 -8.39 7.71
CA GLY A 352 -1.30 -8.00 8.73
C GLY A 352 -0.92 -6.65 9.36
N GLY A 353 -1.08 -5.54 8.63
CA GLY A 353 -0.72 -4.22 9.10
C GLY A 353 -1.51 -3.09 8.43
N ASN A 354 -2.61 -2.73 9.04
CA ASN A 354 -3.31 -1.45 8.99
C ASN A 354 -4.29 -1.15 7.84
N GLY A 355 -5.31 -1.97 7.73
CA GLY A 355 -6.65 -1.50 7.35
C GLY A 355 -7.57 -1.84 8.50
N SER A 356 -8.23 -0.88 9.12
CA SER A 356 -9.10 -1.10 10.27
C SER A 356 -10.04 -2.29 10.04
N SER A 357 -10.08 -3.19 11.03
CA SER A 357 -11.03 -4.27 11.27
C SER A 357 -10.79 -5.68 10.72
N LYS A 358 -9.68 -6.01 10.05
CA LYS A 358 -9.40 -7.40 9.65
C LYS A 358 -8.05 -7.97 10.13
N LEU A 359 -7.38 -7.35 11.07
CA LEU A 359 -6.15 -7.87 11.65
C LEU A 359 -6.43 -9.19 12.37
N ALA A 360 -5.90 -10.28 11.81
CA ALA A 360 -5.79 -11.53 12.54
C ALA A 360 -4.70 -11.37 13.60
N LYS A 361 -5.08 -11.46 14.86
CA LYS A 361 -4.14 -11.45 15.98
C LYS A 361 -3.67 -12.86 16.27
N LYS A 362 -2.38 -13.01 16.59
CA LYS A 362 -1.80 -14.27 17.03
C LYS A 362 -1.69 -14.25 18.56
N GLU A 363 -2.23 -15.28 19.20
CA GLU A 363 -2.17 -15.45 20.64
C GLU A 363 -1.76 -16.88 20.98
N THR A 364 -0.99 -17.05 22.02
CA THR A 364 -0.65 -18.37 22.56
C THR A 364 -1.49 -18.63 23.80
N VAL A 365 -2.35 -19.65 23.74
CA VAL A 365 -3.17 -20.08 24.87
C VAL A 365 -2.58 -21.35 25.43
N SER A 366 -2.11 -21.29 26.68
CA SER A 366 -1.55 -22.45 27.39
C SER A 366 -2.44 -22.79 28.57
N GLY A 367 -2.62 -24.07 28.84
CA GLY A 367 -3.42 -24.56 29.96
C GLY A 367 -3.57 -26.08 29.94
N THR A 368 -4.46 -26.59 30.78
CA THR A 368 -4.78 -28.02 30.85
C THR A 368 -6.16 -28.28 30.29
N THR A 369 -6.28 -29.26 29.42
CA THR A 369 -7.59 -29.70 28.88
C THR A 369 -8.47 -30.29 29.98
N ASN A 370 -9.76 -30.17 29.87
CA ASN A 370 -10.72 -30.82 30.77
C ASN A 370 -10.93 -32.32 30.42
N VAL A 371 -11.80 -33.00 31.14
CA VAL A 371 -12.11 -34.45 30.95
C VAL A 371 -12.65 -34.79 29.53
N ASN A 372 -13.15 -33.79 28.80
CA ASN A 372 -13.64 -33.92 27.43
C ASN A 372 -12.60 -33.51 26.39
N GLY A 373 -11.37 -33.18 26.81
CA GLY A 373 -10.32 -32.69 25.93
C GLY A 373 -10.48 -31.23 25.50
N ASN A 374 -11.29 -30.43 26.18
CA ASN A 374 -11.57 -29.05 25.82
C ASN A 374 -10.69 -28.08 26.62
N ILE A 375 -10.25 -27.00 25.98
CA ILE A 375 -9.57 -25.86 26.62
C ILE A 375 -10.20 -24.55 26.12
N LEU A 376 -10.46 -23.64 27.03
CA LEU A 376 -11.02 -22.33 26.74
C LEU A 376 -9.95 -21.46 26.02
N LEU A 377 -10.34 -20.83 24.93
CA LEU A 377 -9.47 -19.89 24.20
C LEU A 377 -9.53 -18.46 24.80
N GLY A 378 -9.12 -18.34 26.05
CA GLY A 378 -9.01 -17.06 26.73
C GLY A 378 -10.33 -16.26 26.75
N SER A 379 -10.25 -14.99 26.35
CA SER A 379 -11.41 -14.07 26.27
C SER A 379 -12.12 -14.08 24.93
N LEU A 380 -11.72 -14.96 23.98
CA LEU A 380 -12.30 -14.97 22.63
C LEU A 380 -13.77 -15.44 22.63
N ARG A 381 -14.63 -14.73 21.90
CA ARG A 381 -16.07 -14.94 21.85
C ARG A 381 -16.56 -15.02 20.41
N PRO A 382 -17.42 -15.97 20.03
CA PRO A 382 -18.04 -16.04 18.70
C PRO A 382 -18.75 -14.76 18.26
N SER A 383 -19.36 -14.04 19.20
CA SER A 383 -20.04 -12.76 18.91
C SER A 383 -19.11 -11.62 18.53
N ALA A 384 -17.81 -11.70 18.85
CA ALA A 384 -16.85 -10.62 18.64
C ALA A 384 -15.59 -11.04 17.87
N HIS A 385 -15.29 -12.34 17.81
CA HIS A 385 -14.03 -12.85 17.28
C HIS A 385 -14.26 -14.05 16.37
N GLU A 386 -13.69 -14.01 15.19
CA GLU A 386 -13.60 -15.14 14.27
C GLU A 386 -12.23 -15.80 14.41
N ILE A 387 -12.18 -17.11 14.61
CA ILE A 387 -10.91 -17.85 14.65
C ILE A 387 -10.52 -18.21 13.22
N VAL A 388 -9.40 -17.67 12.78
CA VAL A 388 -8.86 -17.87 11.42
C VAL A 388 -8.06 -19.16 11.35
N SER A 389 -7.26 -19.45 12.39
CA SER A 389 -6.43 -20.64 12.46
C SER A 389 -6.22 -21.06 13.91
N LEU A 390 -6.13 -22.37 14.11
CA LEU A 390 -5.86 -22.99 15.41
C LEU A 390 -4.84 -24.10 15.20
N SER A 391 -3.73 -24.06 15.94
CA SER A 391 -2.71 -25.08 15.87
C SER A 391 -2.21 -25.47 17.27
N CYS A 392 -1.84 -26.72 17.43
CA CYS A 392 -1.34 -27.28 18.67
C CYS A 392 0.12 -27.74 18.47
N SER A 393 0.94 -27.56 19.49
CA SER A 393 2.33 -28.06 19.51
C SER A 393 2.46 -29.58 19.73
N SER A 394 1.36 -30.26 20.05
CA SER A 394 1.29 -31.72 20.31
C SER A 394 0.67 -32.44 19.11
N ASN A 395 1.02 -33.73 18.90
CA ASN A 395 0.42 -34.60 17.89
C ASN A 395 -1.02 -34.99 18.25
N VAL A 396 -1.94 -34.05 18.16
CA VAL A 396 -3.35 -34.22 18.46
C VAL A 396 -4.19 -33.56 17.37
N VAL A 397 -5.36 -34.09 17.12
CA VAL A 397 -6.38 -33.47 16.26
C VAL A 397 -7.05 -32.36 17.09
N CYS A 398 -7.04 -31.14 16.56
CA CYS A 398 -7.63 -29.98 17.21
C CYS A 398 -8.84 -29.49 16.43
N THR A 399 -9.99 -29.38 17.08
CA THR A 399 -11.24 -28.89 16.47
C THR A 399 -11.73 -27.67 17.25
N LEU A 400 -12.21 -26.66 16.53
CA LEU A 400 -12.80 -25.48 17.12
C LEU A 400 -14.27 -25.72 17.47
N ILE A 401 -14.67 -25.41 18.69
CA ILE A 401 -16.06 -25.48 19.14
C ILE A 401 -16.43 -24.20 19.88
N SER A 402 -17.72 -23.86 19.90
CA SER A 402 -18.26 -22.74 20.67
C SER A 402 -19.35 -23.17 21.63
N TYR A 403 -19.37 -22.59 22.82
CA TYR A 403 -20.41 -22.81 23.82
C TYR A 403 -20.56 -21.56 24.70
N ALA A 404 -21.80 -21.13 24.96
CA ALA A 404 -22.14 -19.97 25.80
C ALA A 404 -21.32 -18.71 25.44
N ASP A 405 -21.28 -18.37 24.14
CA ASP A 405 -20.51 -17.27 23.57
C ASP A 405 -19.01 -17.28 23.96
N ARG A 406 -18.41 -18.45 23.98
CA ARG A 406 -16.99 -18.67 24.21
C ARG A 406 -16.42 -19.64 23.19
N TRP A 407 -15.19 -19.37 22.74
CA TRP A 407 -14.44 -20.28 21.89
C TRP A 407 -13.66 -21.28 22.73
N TYR A 408 -13.69 -22.54 22.33
CA TYR A 408 -12.91 -23.62 22.89
C TYR A 408 -12.18 -24.38 21.78
N ALA A 409 -10.98 -24.87 22.08
CA ALA A 409 -10.34 -25.93 21.33
C ALA A 409 -10.70 -27.28 21.95
N GLN A 410 -11.21 -28.20 21.14
CA GLN A 410 -11.40 -29.60 21.51
C GLN A 410 -10.26 -30.42 20.93
N LEU A 411 -9.48 -31.05 21.77
CA LEU A 411 -8.33 -31.85 21.40
C LEU A 411 -8.63 -33.33 21.57
N ARG A 412 -8.24 -34.12 20.58
CA ARG A 412 -8.39 -35.56 20.55
C ARG A 412 -7.10 -36.22 20.15
N ASN A 413 -6.82 -37.41 20.71
CA ASN A 413 -5.69 -38.21 20.29
C ASN A 413 -5.81 -38.54 18.80
N ASP A 414 -4.73 -38.43 18.05
CA ASP A 414 -4.63 -38.88 16.66
C ASP A 414 -4.50 -40.42 16.65
N SER A 415 -5.61 -41.07 16.91
CA SER A 415 -5.72 -42.54 16.92
C SER A 415 -7.05 -42.96 16.33
N SER A 416 -7.21 -44.22 15.93
CA SER A 416 -8.42 -44.76 15.35
C SER A 416 -9.67 -44.61 16.26
N THR A 417 -9.51 -44.28 17.52
CA THR A 417 -10.58 -44.09 18.49
C THR A 417 -10.97 -42.64 18.76
N TYR A 418 -10.18 -41.69 18.30
CA TYR A 418 -10.39 -40.25 18.53
C TYR A 418 -10.76 -39.89 19.98
N SER A 419 -10.13 -40.54 20.95
CA SER A 419 -10.42 -40.33 22.38
C SER A 419 -10.06 -38.91 22.82
N PRO A 420 -10.77 -38.31 23.79
CA PRO A 420 -10.43 -36.97 24.31
C PRO A 420 -9.01 -36.93 24.83
N TYR A 421 -8.26 -35.86 24.46
CA TYR A 421 -6.95 -35.56 25.05
C TYR A 421 -7.16 -34.89 26.41
N ALA A 422 -7.58 -35.69 27.39
CA ALA A 422 -8.11 -35.22 28.65
C ALA A 422 -7.05 -34.99 29.71
N ASN A 423 -7.20 -33.91 30.49
CA ASN A 423 -6.35 -33.55 31.63
C ASN A 423 -4.86 -33.44 31.27
N GLN A 424 -4.54 -32.98 30.04
CA GLN A 424 -3.18 -32.84 29.56
C GLN A 424 -2.81 -31.39 29.41
N PRO A 425 -1.57 -30.99 29.73
CA PRO A 425 -1.08 -29.67 29.46
C PRO A 425 -0.90 -29.47 27.94
N VAL A 426 -1.37 -28.33 27.42
CA VAL A 426 -1.29 -27.97 26.00
C VAL A 426 -0.94 -26.52 25.84
N SER A 427 -0.27 -26.22 24.72
CA SER A 427 -0.03 -24.87 24.23
C SER A 427 -0.58 -24.76 22.81
N LEU A 428 -1.47 -23.82 22.59
CA LEU A 428 -2.16 -23.59 21.33
C LEU A 428 -1.75 -22.24 20.76
N THR A 429 -1.47 -22.20 19.48
CA THR A 429 -1.40 -20.94 18.73
C THR A 429 -2.76 -20.69 18.09
N VAL A 430 -3.38 -19.56 18.43
CA VAL A 430 -4.67 -19.12 17.94
C VAL A 430 -4.46 -17.88 17.10
N ILE A 431 -4.91 -17.90 15.85
CA ILE A 431 -4.98 -16.73 15.00
C ILE A 431 -6.46 -16.35 14.87
N TRP A 432 -6.83 -15.14 15.28
CA TRP A 432 -8.20 -14.67 15.31
C TRP A 432 -8.32 -13.23 14.84
N ARG A 433 -9.51 -12.82 14.43
CA ARG A 433 -9.85 -11.45 14.06
C ARG A 433 -11.21 -11.04 14.63
N TYR A 434 -11.45 -9.74 14.71
CA TYR A 434 -12.76 -9.24 15.06
C TYR A 434 -13.79 -9.55 13.96
N VAL A 435 -14.99 -9.95 14.37
CA VAL A 435 -16.14 -10.07 13.45
C VAL A 435 -16.56 -8.65 13.08
N SER A 436 -16.53 -8.32 11.79
CA SER A 436 -17.11 -7.06 11.32
C SER A 436 -18.63 -7.15 11.48
N THR A 437 -19.20 -6.40 12.41
CA THR A 437 -20.64 -6.14 12.42
C THR A 437 -20.99 -5.40 11.13
N GLN A 438 -21.82 -6.05 10.29
CA GLN A 438 -22.46 -5.43 9.13
C GLN A 438 -23.35 -4.27 9.57
#